data_f79521cff5322dc597201c592137ffcb
#
_entry.id   f79521cff5322dc597201c592137ffcb
#
_cell.length_a   1.000
_cell.length_b   1.000
_cell.length_c   1.000
_cell.angle_alpha   90.00
_cell.angle_beta   90.00
_cell.angle_gamma   90.00
#
_symmetry.space_group_name_H-M   'P 1'
#
loop_
_entity.id
_entity.type
_entity.pdbx_description
1 polymer ?
#
loop_
_entity_poly.entity_id
_entity_poly.type
_entity_poly.pdbx_seq_one_letter_code
_entity_poly.pdbx_strand_id
1 'polypeptide(L)'
;FCIGCVEQHFSRVPGTVLEQITLGDRRITAEMAENAARLAGIDGAIAKLPDGYNTVCTEGMFSQGEWQLLSIARAAAANPAVLLLDEITANLDAATEARVLAALHRAAEGRTVISISHRVYKNSGGRTVEIKAEEA
;
A
#
# COMPACT_ATOMS: atom_id res chain seq x y z
N PHE A 1 18.33 5.84 -2.36
CA PHE A 1 17.49 6.06 -1.19
C PHE A 1 16.05 6.36 -1.64
N CYS A 2 15.13 5.57 -1.18
CA CYS A 2 13.74 5.67 -1.61
C CYS A 2 12.81 5.62 -0.39
N ILE A 3 11.81 6.51 -0.38
CA ILE A 3 10.77 6.55 0.63
C ILE A 3 9.46 6.16 -0.03
N GLY A 4 8.81 5.09 0.49
CA GLY A 4 7.49 4.70 0.06
C GLY A 4 6.45 5.33 0.98
N CYS A 5 5.38 5.86 0.41
CA CYS A 5 4.29 6.46 1.17
C CYS A 5 2.99 5.71 0.92
N VAL A 6 2.33 5.28 2.00
CA VAL A 6 1.00 4.69 1.95
C VAL A 6 0.02 5.72 2.50
N GLU A 7 -0.83 6.24 1.64
CA GLU A 7 -1.78 7.30 1.98
C GLU A 7 -3.14 6.75 2.37
N GLN A 8 -3.86 7.48 3.20
CA GLN A 8 -5.24 7.15 3.59
C GLN A 8 -6.17 7.09 2.37
N HIS A 9 -6.00 8.02 1.44
CA HIS A 9 -6.78 8.07 0.20
C HIS A 9 -5.89 7.72 -0.97
N PHE A 10 -6.30 6.72 -1.73
CA PHE A 10 -5.58 6.31 -2.93
C PHE A 10 -5.77 7.36 -4.04
N SER A 11 -4.68 7.93 -4.50
CA SER A 11 -4.69 8.84 -5.64
C SER A 11 -4.53 8.05 -6.93
N ARG A 12 -5.66 7.81 -7.61
CA ARG A 12 -5.66 7.08 -8.89
C ARG A 12 -5.04 7.94 -9.99
N VAL A 13 -4.14 7.33 -10.77
CA VAL A 13 -3.58 7.96 -11.97
C VAL A 13 -4.24 7.38 -13.21
N PRO A 14 -4.28 8.11 -14.35
CA PRO A 14 -4.80 7.55 -15.60
C PRO A 14 -3.95 6.35 -16.04
N GLY A 15 -4.61 5.30 -16.54
CA GLY A 15 -3.93 4.15 -17.10
C GLY A 15 -4.39 2.83 -16.51
N THR A 16 -3.53 1.81 -16.64
CA THR A 16 -3.82 0.44 -16.21
C THR A 16 -3.56 0.24 -14.72
N VAL A 17 -4.01 -0.92 -14.21
CA VAL A 17 -3.71 -1.33 -12.83
C VAL A 17 -2.20 -1.40 -12.61
N LEU A 18 -1.45 -1.92 -13.57
CA LEU A 18 0.01 -1.95 -13.50
C LEU A 18 0.58 -0.54 -13.30
N GLU A 19 0.07 0.43 -14.03
CA GLU A 19 0.52 1.83 -13.93
C GLU A 19 0.16 2.46 -12.59
N GLN A 20 -0.88 1.99 -11.91
CA GLN A 20 -1.18 2.43 -10.53
C GLN A 20 -0.06 2.05 -9.57
N ILE A 21 0.58 0.92 -9.81
CA ILE A 21 1.66 0.41 -8.95
C ILE A 21 3.00 1.05 -9.32
N THR A 22 3.31 1.13 -10.61
CA THR A 22 4.59 1.63 -11.09
C THR A 22 4.66 3.15 -11.17
N LEU A 23 3.52 3.83 -11.30
CA LEU A 23 3.42 5.29 -11.54
C LEU A 23 4.24 5.74 -12.76
N GLY A 24 4.41 4.87 -13.75
CA GLY A 24 5.21 5.15 -14.93
C GLY A 24 6.71 5.13 -14.70
N ASP A 25 7.16 4.70 -13.53
CA ASP A 25 8.59 4.61 -13.21
C ASP A 25 9.20 3.40 -13.91
N ARG A 26 10.10 3.65 -14.86
CA ARG A 26 10.73 2.60 -15.65
C ARG A 26 11.66 1.70 -14.83
N ARG A 27 12.06 2.12 -13.64
CA ARG A 27 12.90 1.31 -12.75
C ARG A 27 12.10 0.20 -12.10
N ILE A 28 10.77 0.35 -12.05
CA ILE A 28 9.88 -0.66 -11.49
C ILE A 28 9.39 -1.54 -12.64
N THR A 29 9.88 -2.78 -12.68
CA THR A 29 9.48 -3.75 -13.71
C THR A 29 8.10 -4.32 -13.41
N ALA A 30 7.47 -4.95 -14.42
CA ALA A 30 6.20 -5.65 -14.23
C ALA A 30 6.33 -6.74 -13.15
N GLU A 31 7.45 -7.44 -13.12
CA GLU A 31 7.72 -8.46 -12.10
C GLU A 31 7.76 -7.86 -10.70
N MET A 32 8.43 -6.74 -10.52
CA MET A 32 8.47 -6.03 -9.25
C MET A 32 7.07 -5.60 -8.79
N ALA A 33 6.26 -5.09 -9.72
CA ALA A 33 4.89 -4.70 -9.45
C ALA A 33 4.01 -5.91 -9.05
N GLU A 34 4.16 -7.01 -9.74
CA GLU A 34 3.42 -8.25 -9.43
C GLU A 34 3.81 -8.82 -8.07
N ASN A 35 5.10 -8.80 -7.74
CA ASN A 35 5.58 -9.23 -6.43
C ASN A 35 5.05 -8.34 -5.32
N ALA A 36 5.01 -7.03 -5.54
CA ALA A 36 4.43 -6.08 -4.60
C ALA A 36 2.93 -6.32 -4.40
N ALA A 37 2.20 -6.61 -5.47
CA ALA A 37 0.78 -6.93 -5.40
C ALA A 37 0.52 -8.20 -4.60
N ARG A 38 1.35 -9.22 -4.76
CA ARG A 38 1.26 -10.45 -3.96
C ARG A 38 1.56 -10.17 -2.48
N LEU A 39 2.57 -9.38 -2.21
CA LEU A 39 2.93 -9.00 -0.86
C LEU A 39 1.79 -8.23 -0.17
N ALA A 40 1.14 -7.35 -0.91
CA ALA A 40 -0.01 -6.59 -0.40
C ALA A 40 -1.29 -7.42 -0.33
N GLY A 41 -1.35 -8.55 -1.03
CA GLY A 41 -2.54 -9.40 -1.05
C GLY A 41 -3.63 -8.93 -2.01
N ILE A 42 -3.31 -8.06 -2.96
CA ILE A 42 -4.26 -7.56 -3.97
C ILE A 42 -4.21 -8.34 -5.29
N ASP A 43 -3.24 -9.23 -5.45
CA ASP A 43 -3.04 -10.00 -6.66
C ASP A 43 -4.27 -10.83 -7.06
N GLY A 44 -4.96 -11.40 -6.10
CA GLY A 44 -6.19 -12.17 -6.35
C GLY A 44 -7.30 -11.34 -6.95
N ALA A 45 -7.49 -10.12 -6.45
CA ALA A 45 -8.50 -9.19 -6.99
C ALA A 45 -8.12 -8.74 -8.41
N ILE A 46 -6.85 -8.49 -8.66
CA ILE A 46 -6.35 -8.12 -9.99
C ILE A 46 -6.54 -9.27 -10.99
N ALA A 47 -6.28 -10.50 -10.57
CA ALA A 47 -6.43 -11.69 -11.41
C ALA A 47 -7.87 -11.91 -11.88
N LYS A 48 -8.87 -11.40 -11.15
CA LYS A 48 -10.29 -11.49 -11.51
C LYS A 48 -10.70 -10.46 -12.56
N LEU A 49 -9.84 -9.48 -12.86
CA LEU A 49 -10.14 -8.47 -13.86
C LEU A 49 -9.99 -9.04 -15.27
N PRO A 50 -10.77 -8.54 -16.27
CA PRO A 50 -10.75 -9.08 -17.63
C PRO A 50 -9.35 -9.14 -18.25
N ASP A 51 -8.54 -8.11 -18.07
CA ASP A 51 -7.19 -8.03 -18.61
C ASP A 51 -6.11 -8.06 -17.53
N GLY A 52 -6.45 -8.48 -16.29
CA GLY A 52 -5.52 -8.54 -15.19
C GLY A 52 -4.84 -7.19 -14.91
N TYR A 53 -3.52 -7.18 -14.89
CA TYR A 53 -2.73 -5.95 -14.66
C TYR A 53 -2.86 -4.92 -15.79
N ASN A 54 -3.28 -5.34 -16.98
CA ASN A 54 -3.46 -4.45 -18.12
C ASN A 54 -4.86 -3.86 -18.21
N THR A 55 -5.74 -4.17 -17.27
CA THR A 55 -7.07 -3.58 -17.20
C THR A 55 -6.96 -2.09 -16.90
N VAL A 56 -7.66 -1.27 -17.67
CA VAL A 56 -7.71 0.18 -17.41
C VAL A 56 -8.41 0.42 -16.09
N CYS A 57 -7.76 1.18 -15.22
CA CYS A 57 -8.23 1.42 -13.86
C CYS A 57 -9.34 2.46 -13.86
N THR A 58 -10.48 2.12 -13.25
CA THR A 58 -11.62 3.01 -13.09
C THR A 58 -11.97 3.20 -11.61
N GLU A 59 -12.67 4.29 -11.31
CA GLU A 59 -12.94 4.69 -9.93
C GLU A 59 -13.70 3.63 -9.12
N GLY A 60 -14.69 2.96 -9.69
CA GLY A 60 -15.52 1.98 -9.00
C GLY A 60 -15.00 0.55 -9.03
N MET A 61 -13.79 0.34 -9.49
CA MET A 61 -13.24 -0.99 -9.77
C MET A 61 -12.92 -1.80 -8.50
N PHE A 62 -12.47 -1.14 -7.45
CA PHE A 62 -12.05 -1.79 -6.21
C PHE A 62 -12.82 -1.24 -5.01
N SER A 63 -12.94 -2.07 -3.97
CA SER A 63 -13.45 -1.61 -2.67
C SER A 63 -12.43 -0.68 -2.00
N GLN A 64 -12.87 0.04 -0.96
CA GLN A 64 -11.99 0.92 -0.21
C GLN A 64 -10.77 0.16 0.34
N GLY A 65 -10.99 -1.03 0.90
CA GLY A 65 -9.89 -1.86 1.40
C GLY A 65 -8.95 -2.32 0.29
N GLU A 66 -9.50 -2.67 -0.87
CA GLU A 66 -8.68 -3.07 -2.01
C GLU A 66 -7.84 -1.90 -2.53
N TRP A 67 -8.37 -0.68 -2.56
CA TRP A 67 -7.59 0.51 -2.89
C TRP A 67 -6.44 0.70 -1.90
N GLN A 68 -6.67 0.44 -0.60
CA GLN A 68 -5.62 0.50 0.42
C GLN A 68 -4.53 -0.53 0.16
N LEU A 69 -4.91 -1.76 -0.18
CA LEU A 69 -3.94 -2.80 -0.53
C LEU A 69 -3.13 -2.40 -1.77
N LEU A 70 -3.76 -1.80 -2.76
CA LEU A 70 -3.07 -1.31 -3.96
C LEU A 70 -2.09 -0.17 -3.62
N SER A 71 -2.44 0.69 -2.68
CA SER A 71 -1.55 1.73 -2.15
C SER A 71 -0.31 1.13 -1.51
N ILE A 72 -0.47 0.06 -0.74
CA ILE A 72 0.65 -0.69 -0.14
C ILE A 72 1.53 -1.29 -1.22
N ALA A 73 0.93 -1.89 -2.25
CA ALA A 73 1.67 -2.44 -3.38
C ALA A 73 2.49 -1.36 -4.10
N ARG A 74 1.88 -0.20 -4.35
CA ARG A 74 2.56 0.96 -4.95
C ARG A 74 3.78 1.37 -4.13
N ALA A 75 3.62 1.51 -2.83
CA ALA A 75 4.70 1.91 -1.93
C ALA A 75 5.81 0.86 -1.88
N ALA A 76 5.46 -0.42 -1.86
CA ALA A 76 6.41 -1.52 -1.76
C ALA A 76 7.14 -1.84 -3.07
N ALA A 77 6.53 -1.53 -4.22
CA ALA A 77 7.07 -1.91 -5.54
C ALA A 77 8.44 -1.32 -5.81
N ALA A 78 8.71 -0.12 -5.33
CA ALA A 78 10.01 0.55 -5.47
C ALA A 78 11.07 0.01 -4.50
N ASN A 79 10.72 -0.95 -3.66
CA ASN A 79 11.59 -1.52 -2.63
C ASN A 79 12.23 -0.44 -1.74
N PRO A 80 11.42 0.41 -1.07
CA PRO A 80 11.96 1.52 -0.30
C PRO A 80 12.63 1.05 0.99
N ALA A 81 13.60 1.83 1.48
CA ALA A 81 14.20 1.61 2.78
C ALA A 81 13.29 2.08 3.93
N VAL A 82 12.45 3.07 3.65
CA VAL A 82 11.55 3.69 4.63
C VAL A 82 10.13 3.68 4.08
N LEU A 83 9.17 3.24 4.90
CA LEU A 83 7.74 3.33 4.62
C LEU A 83 7.11 4.39 5.52
N LEU A 84 6.39 5.32 4.91
CA LEU A 84 5.59 6.31 5.62
C LEU A 84 4.11 5.91 5.52
N LEU A 85 3.47 5.73 6.66
CA LEU A 85 2.06 5.31 6.73
C LEU A 85 1.22 6.46 7.28
N ASP A 86 0.16 6.82 6.57
CA ASP A 86 -0.73 7.92 6.97
C ASP A 86 -2.16 7.42 7.15
N GLU A 87 -2.55 7.17 8.40
CA GLU A 87 -3.91 6.80 8.87
C GLU A 87 -4.70 5.82 7.97
N ILE A 88 -4.02 4.81 7.45
CA ILE A 88 -4.52 3.98 6.37
C ILE A 88 -5.67 3.02 6.74
N THR A 89 -5.95 2.82 8.02
CA THR A 89 -7.01 1.91 8.47
C THR A 89 -8.28 2.64 8.91
N ALA A 90 -8.33 3.97 8.72
CA ALA A 90 -9.51 4.75 9.08
C ALA A 90 -10.73 4.32 8.26
N ASN A 91 -11.87 4.17 8.92
CA ASN A 91 -13.16 3.85 8.30
C ASN A 91 -13.25 2.48 7.61
N LEU A 92 -12.39 1.53 7.97
CA LEU A 92 -12.46 0.16 7.48
C LEU A 92 -13.20 -0.73 8.48
N ASP A 93 -13.93 -1.73 7.98
CA ASP A 93 -14.49 -2.78 8.83
C ASP A 93 -13.38 -3.67 9.40
N ALA A 94 -13.68 -4.41 10.46
CA ALA A 94 -12.67 -5.19 11.18
C ALA A 94 -11.96 -6.23 10.30
N ALA A 95 -12.69 -6.90 9.43
CA ALA A 95 -12.10 -7.92 8.54
C ALA A 95 -11.16 -7.28 7.51
N THR A 96 -11.56 -6.18 6.91
CA THR A 96 -10.76 -5.44 5.94
C THR A 96 -9.53 -4.81 6.62
N GLU A 97 -9.73 -4.25 7.82
CA GLU A 97 -8.62 -3.71 8.61
C GLU A 97 -7.56 -4.78 8.88
N ALA A 98 -7.99 -5.99 9.26
CA ALA A 98 -7.05 -7.10 9.50
C ALA A 98 -6.25 -7.46 8.26
N ARG A 99 -6.87 -7.46 7.08
CA ARG A 99 -6.18 -7.72 5.81
C ARG A 99 -5.16 -6.63 5.49
N VAL A 100 -5.53 -5.37 5.67
CA VAL A 100 -4.65 -4.23 5.43
C VAL A 100 -3.47 -4.25 6.40
N LEU A 101 -3.72 -4.50 7.69
CA LEU A 101 -2.66 -4.60 8.69
C LEU A 101 -1.70 -5.75 8.39
N ALA A 102 -2.20 -6.91 7.95
CA ALA A 102 -1.35 -8.04 7.56
C ALA A 102 -0.48 -7.66 6.35
N ALA A 103 -1.03 -6.97 5.37
CA ALA A 103 -0.28 -6.49 4.20
C ALA A 103 0.81 -5.50 4.61
N LEU A 104 0.51 -4.58 5.51
CA LEU A 104 1.47 -3.63 6.05
C LEU A 104 2.60 -4.32 6.80
N HIS A 105 2.26 -5.34 7.57
CA HIS A 105 3.24 -6.13 8.32
C HIS A 105 4.25 -6.79 7.36
N ARG A 106 3.75 -7.36 6.28
CA ARG A 106 4.62 -7.95 5.25
C ARG A 106 5.47 -6.89 4.56
N ALA A 107 4.88 -5.73 4.24
CA ALA A 107 5.61 -4.63 3.59
C ALA A 107 6.65 -4.00 4.51
N ALA A 108 6.40 -3.98 5.82
CA ALA A 108 7.29 -3.39 6.81
C ALA A 108 8.53 -4.26 7.09
N GLU A 109 8.49 -5.53 6.71
CA GLU A 109 9.56 -6.48 7.01
C GLU A 109 10.89 -6.02 6.41
N GLY A 110 11.91 -5.89 7.24
CA GLY A 110 13.22 -5.42 6.82
C GLY A 110 13.32 -3.93 6.49
N ARG A 111 12.30 -3.15 6.80
CA ARG A 111 12.26 -1.70 6.51
C ARG A 111 12.00 -0.87 7.77
N THR A 112 12.40 0.40 7.72
CA THR A 112 12.02 1.38 8.74
C THR A 112 10.62 1.90 8.41
N VAL A 113 9.74 1.88 9.39
CA VAL A 113 8.35 2.34 9.22
C VAL A 113 8.11 3.55 10.11
N ILE A 114 7.60 4.62 9.50
CA ILE A 114 7.15 5.82 10.20
C ILE A 114 5.63 5.89 10.01
N SER A 115 4.89 5.80 11.11
CA SER A 115 3.44 5.83 11.07
C SER A 115 2.91 7.13 11.64
N ILE A 116 2.06 7.80 10.86
CA ILE A 116 1.31 8.98 11.31
C ILE A 116 -0.11 8.48 11.56
N SER A 117 -0.44 8.22 12.80
CA SER A 117 -1.75 7.65 13.15
C SER A 117 -2.10 7.98 14.59
N HIS A 118 -3.39 8.12 14.85
CA HIS A 118 -3.92 8.19 16.21
C HIS A 118 -3.99 6.82 16.88
N ARG A 119 -3.77 5.75 16.13
CA ARG A 119 -3.71 4.37 16.63
C ARG A 119 -2.27 3.90 16.70
N VAL A 120 -1.89 3.32 17.83
CA VAL A 120 -0.59 2.68 17.97
C VAL A 120 -0.74 1.22 17.56
N TYR A 121 -0.03 0.82 16.53
CA TYR A 121 0.01 -0.57 16.10
C TYR A 121 1.08 -1.31 16.90
N LYS A 122 0.63 -2.07 17.89
CA LYS A 122 1.54 -2.90 18.70
C LYS A 122 1.90 -4.15 17.88
N ASN A 123 3.12 -4.61 18.03
CA ASN A 123 3.65 -5.83 17.41
C ASN A 123 3.86 -5.73 15.89
N SER A 124 4.23 -4.57 15.39
CA SER A 124 4.52 -4.40 13.96
C SER A 124 5.86 -4.99 13.52
N GLY A 125 6.59 -5.63 14.41
CA GLY A 125 7.81 -6.36 14.05
C GLY A 125 8.94 -5.47 13.53
N GLY A 126 9.08 -4.30 14.04
CA GLY A 126 10.11 -3.38 13.63
C GLY A 126 10.35 -2.31 14.68
N ARG A 127 11.24 -1.39 14.37
CA ARG A 127 11.48 -0.24 15.23
C ARG A 127 10.40 0.80 14.98
N THR A 128 9.62 1.12 16.01
CA THR A 128 8.58 2.14 15.94
C THR A 128 9.06 3.43 16.58
N VAL A 129 8.98 4.51 15.83
CA VAL A 129 9.22 5.86 16.34
C VAL A 129 7.89 6.60 16.32
N GLU A 130 7.43 7.01 17.50
CA GLU A 130 6.19 7.77 17.62
C GLU A 130 6.51 9.26 17.65
N ILE A 131 5.96 9.99 16.71
CA ILE A 131 6.08 11.45 16.65
C ILE A 131 4.74 12.04 17.07
N LYS A 132 4.73 12.73 18.20
CA LYS A 132 3.53 13.46 18.66
C LYS A 132 3.64 14.91 18.24
N ALA A 133 2.55 15.44 17.68
CA ALA A 133 2.46 16.87 17.47
C ALA A 133 2.35 17.56 18.83
N GLU A 134 3.23 18.51 19.10
CA GLU A 134 3.08 19.37 20.26
C GLU A 134 2.00 20.41 19.96
N GLU A 135 0.98 20.44 20.78
CA GLU A 135 0.03 21.54 20.77
C GLU A 135 0.69 22.75 21.41
N ALA A 136 0.82 23.78 20.61
CA ALA A 136 1.33 25.05 21.09
C ALA A 136 0.29 25.79 21.92
#